data_cbad624b3e37d348ebc5966d63271af2
#
_entry.id   cbad624b3e37d348ebc5966d63271af2
#
_cell.length_a   1.000
_cell.length_b   1.000
_cell.length_c   1.000
_cell.angle_alpha   90.00
_cell.angle_beta   90.00
_cell.angle_gamma   90.00
#
_symmetry.space_group_name_H-M   'P 1'
#
loop_
_entity.id
_entity.type
_entity.pdbx_description
1 polymer ?
#
loop_
_entity_poly.entity_id
_entity_poly.type
_entity_poly.pdbx_seq_one_letter_code
_entity_poly.pdbx_strand_id
1 'polypeptide(L)'
;MSEPMKPMEIEQRSFEIITELLGDRVLDPENELVIKRVIHTTADFDYADNLTFSDHAVRKGIAALKGGCDIVTDTQMAKAGINKTILASLGGEVHCFMSDPDVAQEARSRGVTRAVSYTHLTLP
;
A
#
# COMPACT_ATOMS: atom_id res chain seq x y z
N MET A 1 -29.59 22.45 -9.80
CA MET A 1 -28.82 21.21 -9.70
C MET A 1 -27.40 21.54 -9.25
N SER A 2 -26.94 20.85 -8.24
CA SER A 2 -25.53 21.00 -7.82
C SER A 2 -24.62 20.29 -8.83
N GLU A 3 -23.46 20.86 -9.07
CA GLU A 3 -22.43 20.18 -9.89
C GLU A 3 -21.97 18.90 -9.21
N PRO A 4 -21.66 17.83 -9.97
CA PRO A 4 -21.10 16.63 -9.39
C PRO A 4 -19.74 16.92 -8.75
N MET A 5 -19.50 16.29 -7.60
CA MET A 5 -18.21 16.43 -6.89
C MET A 5 -17.08 15.85 -7.74
N LYS A 6 -15.95 16.53 -7.74
CA LYS A 6 -14.72 16.02 -8.35
C LYS A 6 -14.16 14.86 -7.52
N PRO A 7 -13.44 13.90 -8.15
CA PRO A 7 -12.88 12.77 -7.42
C PRO A 7 -12.07 13.15 -6.18
N MET A 8 -11.26 14.19 -6.25
CA MET A 8 -10.48 14.67 -5.11
C MET A 8 -11.37 15.20 -3.97
N GLU A 9 -12.48 15.86 -4.32
CA GLU A 9 -13.45 16.36 -3.33
C GLU A 9 -14.18 15.21 -2.64
N ILE A 10 -14.53 14.16 -3.39
CA ILE A 10 -15.16 12.96 -2.83
C ILE A 10 -14.22 12.28 -1.85
N GLU A 11 -12.97 12.13 -2.20
CA GLU A 11 -11.95 11.54 -1.33
C GLU A 11 -11.76 12.38 -0.06
N GLN A 12 -11.61 13.69 -0.19
CA GLN A 12 -11.46 14.60 0.93
C GLN A 12 -12.68 14.53 1.86
N ARG A 13 -13.88 14.54 1.31
CA ARG A 13 -15.11 14.43 2.10
C ARG A 13 -15.20 13.09 2.81
N SER A 14 -14.77 11.99 2.17
CA SER A 14 -14.71 10.68 2.79
C SER A 14 -13.76 10.68 3.99
N PHE A 15 -12.58 11.28 3.87
CA PHE A 15 -11.63 11.39 4.98
C PHE A 15 -12.18 12.24 6.13
N GLU A 16 -12.91 13.31 5.84
CA GLU A 16 -13.59 14.11 6.87
C GLU A 16 -14.63 13.29 7.64
N ILE A 17 -15.44 12.52 6.92
CA ILE A 17 -16.45 11.63 7.51
C ILE A 17 -15.79 10.57 8.40
N ILE A 18 -14.72 9.96 7.92
CA ILE A 18 -13.94 8.98 8.68
C ILE A 18 -13.42 9.61 9.97
N THR A 19 -12.90 10.81 9.91
CA THR A 19 -12.40 11.53 11.09
C THR A 19 -13.51 11.77 12.11
N GLU A 20 -14.68 12.18 11.65
CA GLU A 20 -15.86 12.39 12.53
C GLU A 20 -16.30 11.07 13.18
N LEU A 21 -16.37 9.99 12.41
CA LEU A 21 -16.82 8.69 12.90
C LEU A 21 -15.82 8.01 13.84
N LEU A 22 -14.53 8.30 13.70
CA LEU A 22 -13.50 7.84 14.64
C LEU A 22 -13.65 8.52 16.01
N GLY A 23 -14.23 9.72 16.05
CA GLY A 23 -14.51 10.43 17.29
C GLY A 23 -13.26 10.69 18.12
N ASP A 24 -13.28 10.20 19.37
CA ASP A 24 -12.18 10.43 20.33
C ASP A 24 -11.00 9.48 20.18
N ARG A 25 -11.00 8.59 19.18
CA ARG A 25 -9.87 7.69 18.95
C ARG A 25 -8.65 8.48 18.55
N VAL A 26 -7.56 8.30 19.30
CA VAL A 26 -6.28 8.95 19.02
C VAL A 26 -5.45 7.99 18.20
N LEU A 27 -5.19 8.37 16.93
CA LEU A 27 -4.29 7.62 16.04
C LEU A 27 -2.90 8.19 16.14
N ASP A 28 -1.87 7.33 16.00
CA ASP A 28 -0.50 7.78 15.90
C ASP A 28 -0.36 8.73 14.69
N PRO A 29 0.10 9.97 14.88
CA PRO A 29 0.21 10.93 13.77
C PRO A 29 1.04 10.45 12.59
N GLU A 30 2.05 9.62 12.80
CA GLU A 30 2.85 9.05 11.72
C GLU A 30 2.06 8.07 10.86
N ASN A 31 1.07 7.37 11.43
CA ASN A 31 0.32 6.29 10.77
C ASN A 31 -1.08 6.71 10.35
N GLU A 32 -1.54 7.87 10.81
CA GLU A 32 -2.93 8.31 10.67
C GLU A 32 -3.43 8.30 9.23
N LEU A 33 -2.65 8.84 8.30
CA LEU A 33 -3.05 8.90 6.88
C LEU A 33 -3.16 7.51 6.25
N VAL A 34 -2.29 6.59 6.61
CA VAL A 34 -2.34 5.20 6.11
C VAL A 34 -3.56 4.49 6.69
N ILE A 35 -3.83 4.64 7.97
CA ILE A 35 -4.99 4.03 8.63
C ILE A 35 -6.29 4.54 7.99
N LYS A 36 -6.42 5.85 7.81
CA LYS A 36 -7.61 6.44 7.17
C LYS A 36 -7.77 6.00 5.72
N ARG A 37 -6.66 5.84 4.99
CA ARG A 37 -6.69 5.32 3.62
C ARG A 37 -7.22 3.88 3.58
N VAL A 38 -6.81 3.03 4.50
CA VAL A 38 -7.30 1.65 4.58
C VAL A 38 -8.79 1.64 4.92
N ILE A 39 -9.24 2.47 5.86
CA ILE A 39 -10.67 2.60 6.21
C ILE A 39 -11.47 3.12 5.01
N HIS A 40 -10.96 4.11 4.29
CA HIS A 40 -11.61 4.64 3.08
C HIS A 40 -11.83 3.55 2.03
N THR A 41 -10.85 2.71 1.83
CA THR A 41 -10.89 1.65 0.81
C THR A 41 -11.81 0.49 1.22
N THR A 42 -11.82 0.12 2.50
CA THR A 42 -12.51 -1.08 3.01
C THR A 42 -13.86 -0.78 3.63
N ALA A 43 -14.12 0.47 4.03
CA ALA A 43 -15.26 0.90 4.84
C ALA A 43 -15.31 0.17 6.21
N ASP A 44 -14.19 -0.35 6.68
CA ASP A 44 -14.08 -1.11 7.93
C ASP A 44 -13.29 -0.32 8.97
N PHE A 45 -14.00 0.18 10.00
CA PHE A 45 -13.40 0.98 11.07
C PHE A 45 -12.56 0.17 12.06
N ASP A 46 -12.69 -1.16 12.06
CA ASP A 46 -11.89 -2.04 12.93
C ASP A 46 -10.39 -1.92 12.62
N TYR A 47 -10.03 -1.49 11.42
CA TYR A 47 -8.63 -1.23 11.08
C TYR A 47 -7.98 -0.15 11.94
N ALA A 48 -8.75 0.74 12.54
CA ALA A 48 -8.20 1.72 13.49
C ALA A 48 -7.56 1.05 14.71
N ASP A 49 -8.08 -0.11 15.10
CA ASP A 49 -7.61 -0.86 16.28
C ASP A 49 -6.69 -2.03 15.89
N ASN A 50 -6.84 -2.57 14.68
CA ASN A 50 -6.22 -3.85 14.30
C ASN A 50 -4.95 -3.71 13.43
N LEU A 51 -4.73 -2.56 12.81
CA LEU A 51 -3.50 -2.34 12.04
C LEU A 51 -2.30 -2.26 12.97
N THR A 52 -1.26 -3.01 12.64
CA THR A 52 -0.01 -3.03 13.38
C THR A 52 1.11 -2.52 12.51
N PHE A 53 1.93 -1.64 13.05
CA PHE A 53 3.09 -1.04 12.36
C PHE A 53 4.35 -1.31 13.17
N SER A 54 5.44 -1.61 12.48
CA SER A 54 6.76 -1.58 13.10
C SER A 54 7.16 -0.13 13.39
N ASP A 55 8.22 0.07 14.19
CA ASP A 55 8.67 1.40 14.60
C ASP A 55 8.96 2.29 13.39
N HIS A 56 8.23 3.41 13.31
CA HIS A 56 8.37 4.40 12.23
C HIS A 56 8.20 3.84 10.81
N ALA A 57 7.40 2.77 10.65
CA ALA A 57 7.25 2.09 9.37
C ALA A 57 6.83 3.03 8.23
N VAL A 58 5.85 3.90 8.46
CA VAL A 58 5.37 4.84 7.45
C VAL A 58 6.45 5.86 7.11
N ARG A 59 7.12 6.43 8.11
CA ARG A 59 8.20 7.39 7.89
C ARG A 59 9.37 6.78 7.12
N LYS A 60 9.77 5.55 7.49
CA LYS A 60 10.82 4.82 6.78
C LYS A 60 10.43 4.49 5.35
N GLY A 61 9.17 4.11 5.13
CA GLY A 61 8.63 3.85 3.79
C GLY A 61 8.65 5.09 2.91
N ILE A 62 8.22 6.23 3.44
CA ILE A 62 8.27 7.51 2.73
C ILE A 62 9.70 7.88 2.36
N ALA A 63 10.63 7.75 3.32
CA ALA A 63 12.04 8.05 3.09
C ALA A 63 12.64 7.14 2.01
N ALA A 64 12.33 5.86 2.04
CA ALA A 64 12.79 4.90 1.03
C ALA A 64 12.26 5.25 -0.37
N LEU A 65 10.97 5.59 -0.48
CA LEU A 65 10.38 5.99 -1.76
C LEU A 65 11.00 7.28 -2.29
N LYS A 66 11.21 8.26 -1.44
CA LYS A 66 11.90 9.51 -1.83
C LYS A 66 13.35 9.28 -2.25
N GLY A 67 13.98 8.26 -1.71
CA GLY A 67 15.32 7.83 -2.09
C GLY A 67 15.41 7.01 -3.36
N GLY A 68 14.27 6.75 -4.02
CA GLY A 68 14.24 6.07 -5.31
C GLY A 68 14.15 4.54 -5.22
N CYS A 69 13.68 3.99 -4.10
CA CYS A 69 13.52 2.53 -4.01
C CYS A 69 12.41 2.03 -4.92
N ASP A 70 12.50 0.76 -5.29
CA ASP A 70 11.48 0.07 -6.05
C ASP A 70 10.38 -0.47 -5.13
N ILE A 71 9.22 -0.77 -5.72
CA ILE A 71 8.12 -1.43 -5.05
C ILE A 71 7.96 -2.83 -5.65
N VAL A 72 7.81 -3.83 -4.80
CA VAL A 72 7.49 -5.20 -5.20
C VAL A 72 6.09 -5.52 -4.71
N THR A 73 5.22 -5.96 -5.61
CA THR A 73 3.85 -6.34 -5.27
C THR A 73 3.65 -7.83 -5.38
N ASP A 74 2.72 -8.33 -4.58
CA ASP A 74 2.33 -9.73 -4.57
C ASP A 74 1.40 -10.07 -5.75
N THR A 75 0.59 -9.11 -6.20
CA THR A 75 -0.38 -9.32 -7.27
C THR A 75 -0.19 -8.34 -8.41
N GLN A 76 -0.63 -8.73 -9.62
CA GLN A 76 -0.65 -7.82 -10.77
C GLN A 76 -1.65 -6.68 -10.56
N MET A 77 -2.75 -6.92 -9.85
CA MET A 77 -3.73 -5.88 -9.52
C MET A 77 -3.10 -4.79 -8.65
N ALA A 78 -2.35 -5.15 -7.63
CA ALA A 78 -1.65 -4.19 -6.78
C ALA A 78 -0.62 -3.40 -7.60
N LYS A 79 0.15 -4.05 -8.47
CA LYS A 79 1.07 -3.39 -9.39
C LYS A 79 0.36 -2.37 -10.28
N ALA A 80 -0.79 -2.75 -10.84
CA ALA A 80 -1.58 -1.86 -11.70
C ALA A 80 -2.12 -0.64 -10.93
N GLY A 81 -2.39 -0.79 -9.63
CA GLY A 81 -2.89 0.28 -8.77
C GLY A 81 -1.85 1.30 -8.32
N ILE A 82 -0.56 1.02 -8.48
CA ILE A 82 0.49 1.95 -8.10
C ILE A 82 0.54 3.10 -9.12
N ASN A 83 0.69 4.34 -8.62
CA ASN A 83 0.89 5.50 -9.48
C ASN A 83 2.33 5.51 -10.01
N LYS A 84 2.52 4.95 -11.21
CA LYS A 84 3.83 4.74 -11.82
C LYS A 84 4.50 6.04 -12.22
N THR A 85 3.72 7.06 -12.57
CA THR A 85 4.25 8.38 -12.92
C THR A 85 4.92 9.04 -11.73
N ILE A 86 4.26 9.05 -10.58
CA ILE A 86 4.84 9.60 -9.35
C ILE A 86 6.04 8.76 -8.92
N LEU A 87 5.93 7.43 -8.94
CA LEU A 87 7.02 6.55 -8.54
C LEU A 87 8.26 6.77 -9.42
N ALA A 88 8.07 6.87 -10.74
CA ALA A 88 9.16 7.14 -11.68
C ALA A 88 9.82 8.49 -11.42
N SER A 89 9.04 9.51 -11.04
CA SER A 89 9.59 10.82 -10.68
C SER A 89 10.49 10.79 -9.45
N LEU A 90 10.32 9.77 -8.60
CA LEU A 90 11.17 9.53 -7.42
C LEU A 90 12.36 8.60 -7.73
N GLY A 91 12.42 8.04 -8.94
CA GLY A 91 13.48 7.14 -9.37
C GLY A 91 13.20 5.66 -9.20
N GLY A 92 11.98 5.29 -8.78
CA GLY A 92 11.61 3.90 -8.52
C GLY A 92 10.85 3.25 -9.66
N GLU A 93 10.75 1.93 -9.59
CA GLU A 93 9.95 1.10 -10.47
C GLU A 93 9.12 0.12 -9.64
N VAL A 94 8.02 -0.37 -10.21
CA VAL A 94 7.19 -1.38 -9.55
C VAL A 94 7.35 -2.72 -10.26
N HIS A 95 7.49 -3.79 -9.46
CA HIS A 95 7.69 -5.15 -9.95
C HIS A 95 6.67 -6.10 -9.35
N CYS A 96 6.24 -7.08 -10.15
CA CYS A 96 5.47 -8.22 -9.67
C CYS A 96 6.05 -9.48 -10.29
N PHE A 97 6.62 -10.35 -9.48
CA PHE A 97 7.32 -11.55 -9.95
C PHE A 97 6.46 -12.83 -9.86
N MET A 98 5.21 -12.72 -9.43
CA MET A 98 4.35 -13.88 -9.23
C MET A 98 4.09 -14.69 -10.50
N SER A 99 4.13 -14.04 -11.67
CA SER A 99 3.90 -14.67 -12.97
C SER A 99 5.20 -15.10 -13.67
N ASP A 100 6.36 -14.82 -13.10
CA ASP A 100 7.63 -15.13 -13.71
C ASP A 100 7.89 -16.65 -13.71
N PRO A 101 8.32 -17.24 -14.85
CA PRO A 101 8.56 -18.68 -14.94
C PRO A 101 9.59 -19.20 -13.95
N ASP A 102 10.65 -18.46 -13.67
CA ASP A 102 11.68 -18.85 -12.72
C ASP A 102 11.15 -18.91 -11.29
N VAL A 103 10.27 -17.99 -10.90
CA VAL A 103 9.60 -17.99 -9.60
C VAL A 103 8.70 -19.21 -9.46
N ALA A 104 7.90 -19.51 -10.48
CA ALA A 104 7.01 -20.69 -10.47
C ALA A 104 7.82 -21.99 -10.39
N GLN A 105 8.92 -22.09 -11.11
CA GLN A 105 9.79 -23.27 -11.10
C GLN A 105 10.46 -23.45 -9.73
N GLU A 106 10.99 -22.38 -9.17
CA GLU A 106 11.61 -22.39 -7.83
C GLU A 106 10.59 -22.78 -6.77
N ALA A 107 9.37 -22.24 -6.81
CA ALA A 107 8.31 -22.57 -5.88
C ALA A 107 7.97 -24.07 -5.93
N ARG A 108 7.86 -24.66 -7.13
CA ARG A 108 7.61 -26.09 -7.29
C ARG A 108 8.77 -26.94 -6.79
N SER A 109 10.00 -26.52 -7.11
CA SER A 109 11.22 -27.22 -6.71
C SER A 109 11.37 -27.27 -5.19
N ARG A 110 11.01 -26.20 -4.50
CA ARG A 110 11.14 -26.07 -3.04
C ARG A 110 9.89 -26.47 -2.28
N GLY A 111 8.77 -26.72 -2.96
CA GLY A 111 7.50 -27.04 -2.30
C GLY A 111 6.93 -25.87 -1.49
N VAL A 112 7.17 -24.62 -1.93
CA VAL A 112 6.71 -23.40 -1.27
C VAL A 112 5.81 -22.59 -2.19
N THR A 113 5.20 -21.53 -1.64
CA THR A 113 4.40 -20.61 -2.44
C THR A 113 5.30 -19.74 -3.34
N ARG A 114 4.71 -19.17 -4.40
CA ARG A 114 5.42 -18.21 -5.26
C ARG A 114 5.88 -16.98 -4.49
N ALA A 115 5.08 -16.51 -3.54
CA ALA A 115 5.45 -15.36 -2.71
C ALA A 115 6.73 -15.61 -1.92
N VAL A 116 6.87 -16.78 -1.31
CA VAL A 116 8.11 -17.17 -0.61
C VAL A 116 9.27 -17.26 -1.60
N SER A 117 9.03 -17.83 -2.77
CA SER A 117 10.06 -18.05 -3.79
C SER A 117 10.61 -16.73 -4.34
N TYR A 118 9.75 -15.78 -4.76
CA TYR A 118 10.25 -14.52 -5.31
C TYR A 118 10.97 -13.67 -4.25
N THR A 119 10.54 -13.73 -3.01
CA THR A 119 11.24 -13.04 -1.91
C THR A 119 12.67 -13.54 -1.79
N HIS A 120 12.85 -14.86 -1.90
CA HIS A 120 14.17 -15.48 -1.85
C HIS A 120 15.04 -15.10 -3.05
N LEU A 121 14.46 -15.03 -4.26
CA LEU A 121 15.19 -14.76 -5.50
C LEU A 121 15.55 -13.27 -5.70
N THR A 122 14.73 -12.35 -5.19
CA THR A 122 14.83 -10.92 -5.51
C THR A 122 15.36 -10.05 -4.38
N LEU A 123 15.26 -10.51 -3.14
CA LEU A 123 15.77 -9.78 -1.96
C LEU A 123 17.10 -10.38 -1.49
N PRO A 124 18.04 -9.52 -1.09
CA PRO A 124 19.34 -9.99 -0.59
C PRO A 124 19.22 -10.77 0.70
#